data_d32aa2e147ebf8b57aea6899a0d5d557
#
_entry.id   d32aa2e147ebf8b57aea6899a0d5d557
#
_cell.length_a   1.000
_cell.length_b   1.000
_cell.length_c   1.000
_cell.angle_alpha   90.00
_cell.angle_beta   90.00
_cell.angle_gamma   90.00
#
_symmetry.space_group_name_H-M   'P 1'
#
loop_
_entity.id
_entity.type
_entity.pdbx_description
1 polymer ?
#
loop_
_entity_poly.entity_id
_entity_poly.type
_entity_poly.pdbx_seq_one_letter_code
_entity_poly.pdbx_strand_id
1 'polypeptide(L)'
;MKKLIGPFRQVLTLDQLPLKGALHDEQLEIISQAGILIEGEHIVKVGSWAELKQEFPEAEIHELEGDYVALPGMVDCHTHLCFGGSRARDFALRNAGKTYLEIAQAGGGIWDTVTQTRSLDQETLAGITAKHANRLLAEGTTTIEVKSGYGLSVAEELKMLRAIKQASSETAADLISTCLAAHLCPKDWKGSPTDYLNEIASQLFPVLLAEKLCYRIDAFVEKSAFTPQEITPYLEKGKQLGFDLTIHADQFSTGGSELAVTLGARSADHLEASGDLEIALLANSSTVAVALPGASIGLGMAFTPARKLLDQGASLAIASDWNPGSAPMGDLLTQASILATFEKLTTAEVFAGLTFRAAAALGLTDRGKLTPGQLADFILFPTADYREILYQQGKMKPVGVWKKGEKEV
;
A
#
# COMPACT_ATOMS: atom_id res chain seq x y z
N MET A 1 23.31 -2.26 -20.98
CA MET A 1 24.25 -1.12 -20.88
C MET A 1 24.14 -0.56 -19.49
N LYS A 2 25.28 -0.29 -18.83
CA LYS A 2 25.24 0.29 -17.47
C LYS A 2 24.99 1.78 -17.57
N LYS A 3 24.13 2.30 -16.69
CA LYS A 3 23.88 3.74 -16.51
C LYS A 3 24.31 4.13 -15.10
N LEU A 4 25.05 5.21 -14.94
CA LEU A 4 25.45 5.77 -13.65
C LEU A 4 24.76 7.13 -13.45
N ILE A 5 23.91 7.21 -12.44
CA ILE A 5 23.07 8.36 -12.16
C ILE A 5 23.56 9.05 -10.89
N GLY A 6 23.71 10.37 -10.92
CA GLY A 6 24.20 11.21 -9.80
C GLY A 6 24.92 12.47 -10.28
N PRO A 7 25.67 13.21 -9.41
CA PRO A 7 25.81 12.93 -7.98
C PRO A 7 24.55 13.26 -7.16
N PHE A 8 24.25 12.41 -6.17
CA PHE A 8 23.26 12.73 -5.14
C PHE A 8 23.96 13.34 -3.92
N ARG A 9 23.34 14.30 -3.30
CA ARG A 9 23.84 14.85 -2.02
C ARG A 9 23.84 13.77 -0.94
N GLN A 10 22.76 12.98 -0.90
CA GLN A 10 22.62 11.81 -0.03
C GLN A 10 21.85 10.71 -0.76
N VAL A 11 22.24 9.45 -0.55
CA VAL A 11 21.46 8.27 -0.89
C VAL A 11 21.21 7.49 0.40
N LEU A 12 19.96 7.21 0.72
CA LEU A 12 19.56 6.34 1.81
C LEU A 12 19.26 4.95 1.25
N THR A 13 20.14 3.99 1.53
CA THR A 13 20.00 2.63 0.95
C THR A 13 18.96 1.78 1.64
N LEU A 14 18.72 2.01 2.92
CA LEU A 14 17.89 1.22 3.83
C LEU A 14 18.34 -0.25 3.95
N ASP A 15 19.59 -0.56 3.54
CA ASP A 15 20.07 -1.95 3.38
C ASP A 15 20.06 -2.72 4.70
N GLN A 16 20.74 -2.24 5.71
CA GLN A 16 20.97 -2.97 6.96
C GLN A 16 19.80 -2.92 7.95
N LEU A 17 18.70 -2.26 7.58
CA LEU A 17 17.55 -2.14 8.47
C LEU A 17 16.77 -3.45 8.58
N PRO A 18 16.45 -3.90 9.81
CA PRO A 18 15.68 -5.12 10.05
C PRO A 18 14.20 -4.95 9.64
N LEU A 19 13.58 -6.06 9.27
CA LEU A 19 12.17 -6.09 8.89
C LEU A 19 11.25 -5.80 10.09
N LYS A 20 11.64 -6.15 11.30
CA LYS A 20 10.81 -6.09 12.51
C LYS A 20 11.41 -5.16 13.58
N GLY A 21 10.52 -4.63 14.41
CA GLY A 21 10.88 -3.87 15.59
C GLY A 21 11.18 -2.40 15.35
N ALA A 22 11.43 -1.70 16.43
CA ALA A 22 11.80 -0.29 16.45
C ALA A 22 13.13 -0.03 15.74
N LEU A 23 13.26 1.14 15.12
CA LEU A 23 14.48 1.60 14.45
C LEU A 23 14.89 2.96 15.02
N HIS A 24 16.19 3.23 14.99
CA HIS A 24 16.77 4.52 15.33
C HIS A 24 17.37 5.17 14.07
N ASP A 25 17.34 6.50 13.99
CA ASP A 25 17.84 7.23 12.80
C ASP A 25 19.34 7.03 12.58
N GLU A 26 20.10 6.70 13.64
CA GLU A 26 21.53 6.36 13.56
C GLU A 26 21.82 5.05 12.81
N GLN A 27 20.79 4.21 12.60
CA GLN A 27 20.90 2.97 11.81
C GLN A 27 20.76 3.23 10.29
N LEU A 28 20.35 4.44 9.89
CA LEU A 28 20.26 4.80 8.47
C LEU A 28 21.67 4.85 7.86
N GLU A 29 21.89 4.01 6.86
CA GLU A 29 23.08 4.15 6.02
C GLU A 29 22.85 5.29 5.02
N ILE A 30 23.68 6.33 5.14
CA ILE A 30 23.62 7.54 4.30
C ILE A 30 24.91 7.67 3.54
N ILE A 31 24.88 7.51 2.23
CA ILE A 31 26.04 7.68 1.36
C ILE A 31 26.01 9.11 0.81
N SER A 32 27.00 9.92 1.18
CA SER A 32 27.13 11.30 0.70
C SER A 32 27.87 11.37 -0.63
N GLN A 33 27.55 12.34 -1.48
CA GLN A 33 28.13 12.51 -2.82
C GLN A 33 28.09 11.19 -3.60
N ALA A 34 26.92 10.56 -3.60
CA ALA A 34 26.72 9.20 -4.07
C ALA A 34 26.30 9.14 -5.54
N GLY A 35 26.48 7.96 -6.12
CA GLY A 35 25.89 7.57 -7.40
C GLY A 35 25.15 6.24 -7.28
N ILE A 36 24.22 6.02 -8.17
CA ILE A 36 23.50 4.74 -8.34
C ILE A 36 23.86 4.20 -9.71
N LEU A 37 24.53 3.05 -9.75
CA LEU A 37 24.84 2.31 -10.97
C LEU A 37 23.77 1.27 -11.22
N ILE A 38 23.17 1.30 -12.40
CA ILE A 38 22.13 0.36 -12.81
C ILE A 38 22.51 -0.37 -14.09
N GLU A 39 21.98 -1.58 -14.28
CA GLU A 39 22.06 -2.34 -15.52
C GLU A 39 20.70 -3.01 -15.79
N GLY A 40 20.07 -2.64 -16.92
CA GLY A 40 18.68 -3.00 -17.17
C GLY A 40 17.76 -2.47 -16.06
N GLU A 41 16.96 -3.36 -15.48
CA GLU A 41 15.99 -3.02 -14.44
C GLU A 41 16.57 -3.03 -13.02
N HIS A 42 17.87 -3.37 -12.83
CA HIS A 42 18.42 -3.67 -11.51
C HIS A 42 19.56 -2.75 -11.10
N ILE A 43 19.67 -2.53 -9.80
CA ILE A 43 20.80 -1.86 -9.18
C ILE A 43 22.03 -2.78 -9.22
N VAL A 44 23.14 -2.27 -9.71
CA VAL A 44 24.43 -2.96 -9.69
C VAL A 44 25.23 -2.55 -8.46
N LYS A 45 25.28 -1.25 -8.18
CA LYS A 45 26.06 -0.71 -7.05
C LYS A 45 25.56 0.67 -6.68
N VAL A 46 25.61 0.99 -5.38
CA VAL A 46 25.46 2.33 -4.84
C VAL A 46 26.76 2.66 -4.09
N GLY A 47 27.27 3.87 -4.27
CA GLY A 47 28.54 4.28 -3.63
C GLY A 47 28.96 5.69 -4.00
N SER A 48 30.20 6.03 -3.66
CA SER A 48 30.78 7.34 -4.01
C SER A 48 30.71 7.61 -5.51
N TRP A 49 30.16 8.75 -5.90
CA TRP A 49 30.08 9.17 -7.30
C TRP A 49 31.43 9.14 -8.01
N ALA A 50 32.47 9.68 -7.36
CA ALA A 50 33.82 9.74 -7.94
C ALA A 50 34.41 8.35 -8.13
N GLU A 51 34.24 7.45 -7.15
CA GLU A 51 34.74 6.08 -7.23
C GLU A 51 34.02 5.28 -8.30
N LEU A 52 32.68 5.39 -8.38
CA LEU A 52 31.90 4.69 -9.39
C LEU A 52 32.24 5.13 -10.82
N LYS A 53 32.49 6.44 -11.05
CA LYS A 53 32.96 6.94 -12.36
C LYS A 53 34.32 6.35 -12.74
N GLN A 54 35.18 6.15 -11.76
CA GLN A 54 36.51 5.59 -11.98
C GLN A 54 36.48 4.06 -12.19
N GLU A 55 35.62 3.35 -11.44
CA GLU A 55 35.47 1.91 -11.51
C GLU A 55 34.71 1.45 -12.78
N PHE A 56 33.76 2.27 -13.28
CA PHE A 56 32.92 1.95 -14.42
C PHE A 56 33.01 3.04 -15.53
N PRO A 57 34.18 3.24 -16.14
CA PRO A 57 34.39 4.30 -17.12
C PRO A 57 33.56 4.12 -18.41
N GLU A 58 33.05 2.90 -18.65
CA GLU A 58 32.20 2.56 -19.79
C GLU A 58 30.71 2.83 -19.54
N ALA A 59 30.32 3.19 -18.31
CA ALA A 59 28.91 3.46 -18.00
C ALA A 59 28.45 4.77 -18.65
N GLU A 60 27.22 4.79 -19.13
CA GLU A 60 26.56 6.01 -19.56
C GLU A 60 26.31 6.91 -18.32
N ILE A 61 26.84 8.13 -18.35
CA ILE A 61 26.77 9.06 -17.23
C ILE A 61 25.53 9.94 -17.35
N HIS A 62 24.65 9.86 -16.37
CA HIS A 62 23.52 10.76 -16.19
C HIS A 62 23.81 11.71 -15.03
N GLU A 63 24.48 12.83 -15.33
CA GLU A 63 24.89 13.80 -14.33
C GLU A 63 23.71 14.70 -13.93
N LEU A 64 23.49 14.83 -12.61
CA LEU A 64 22.43 15.65 -12.04
C LEU A 64 23.00 16.98 -11.53
N GLU A 65 22.33 18.08 -11.87
CA GLU A 65 22.68 19.42 -11.36
C GLU A 65 21.77 19.78 -10.19
N GLY A 66 22.35 20.11 -9.03
CA GLY A 66 21.64 20.49 -7.81
C GLY A 66 21.84 19.53 -6.65
N ASP A 67 21.18 19.85 -5.54
CA ASP A 67 21.21 19.03 -4.33
C ASP A 67 19.98 18.09 -4.29
N TYR A 68 20.21 16.79 -4.33
CA TYR A 68 19.16 15.80 -4.29
C TYR A 68 19.43 14.73 -3.24
N VAL A 69 18.36 14.31 -2.57
CA VAL A 69 18.34 13.10 -1.74
C VAL A 69 17.61 12.01 -2.50
N ALA A 70 18.23 10.83 -2.62
CA ALA A 70 17.59 9.64 -3.21
C ALA A 70 17.16 8.65 -2.14
N LEU A 71 15.93 8.15 -2.30
CA LEU A 71 15.33 7.08 -1.50
C LEU A 71 14.85 5.96 -2.42
N PRO A 72 14.65 4.72 -1.92
CA PRO A 72 13.89 3.71 -2.65
C PRO A 72 12.50 4.23 -3.03
N GLY A 73 11.98 3.80 -4.17
CA GLY A 73 10.59 4.05 -4.54
C GLY A 73 9.63 3.56 -3.47
N MET A 74 8.61 4.37 -3.16
CA MET A 74 7.61 4.03 -2.17
C MET A 74 6.72 2.88 -2.65
N VAL A 75 6.24 2.09 -1.71
CA VAL A 75 5.29 0.99 -1.91
C VAL A 75 4.03 1.31 -1.12
N ASP A 76 2.91 1.46 -1.81
CA ASP A 76 1.59 1.58 -1.17
C ASP A 76 0.93 0.21 -1.16
N CYS A 77 0.97 -0.46 -0.01
CA CYS A 77 0.55 -1.86 0.11
C CYS A 77 -0.94 -2.03 0.44
N HIS A 78 -1.73 -0.94 0.42
CA HIS A 78 -3.17 -1.01 0.66
C HIS A 78 -3.90 0.17 0.01
N THR A 79 -4.58 -0.08 -1.11
CA THR A 79 -5.42 0.92 -1.77
C THR A 79 -6.69 0.32 -2.37
N HIS A 80 -7.68 1.17 -2.59
CA HIS A 80 -8.93 0.85 -3.30
C HIS A 80 -9.08 1.72 -4.56
N LEU A 81 -8.01 1.90 -5.34
CA LEU A 81 -7.98 2.83 -6.49
C LEU A 81 -9.00 2.54 -7.58
N CYS A 82 -9.47 1.29 -7.67
CA CYS A 82 -10.42 0.84 -8.67
C CYS A 82 -11.85 1.14 -8.21
N PHE A 83 -12.29 2.38 -8.37
CA PHE A 83 -13.65 2.80 -8.01
C PHE A 83 -14.21 3.84 -8.99
N GLY A 84 -15.55 3.90 -9.06
CA GLY A 84 -16.30 4.95 -9.74
C GLY A 84 -16.87 5.98 -8.77
N GLY A 85 -17.01 7.21 -9.24
CA GLY A 85 -17.68 8.28 -8.51
C GLY A 85 -16.87 8.99 -7.45
N SER A 86 -17.58 9.67 -6.54
CA SER A 86 -16.99 10.47 -5.46
C SER A 86 -17.90 10.49 -4.24
N ARG A 87 -17.31 10.48 -3.06
CA ARG A 87 -18.00 10.57 -1.77
C ARG A 87 -17.84 11.97 -1.12
N ALA A 88 -17.55 13.01 -1.94
CA ALA A 88 -17.40 14.39 -1.44
C ALA A 88 -18.63 14.90 -0.70
N ARG A 89 -19.85 14.48 -1.11
CA ARG A 89 -21.10 14.79 -0.42
C ARG A 89 -21.15 14.16 0.97
N ASP A 90 -20.74 12.90 1.10
CA ASP A 90 -20.73 12.20 2.39
C ASP A 90 -19.72 12.85 3.33
N PHE A 91 -18.56 13.24 2.83
CA PHE A 91 -17.55 13.98 3.59
C PHE A 91 -18.12 15.30 4.13
N ALA A 92 -18.81 16.08 3.30
CA ALA A 92 -19.44 17.34 3.73
C ALA A 92 -20.53 17.11 4.79
N LEU A 93 -21.37 16.07 4.61
CA LEU A 93 -22.42 15.72 5.57
C LEU A 93 -21.84 15.27 6.93
N ARG A 94 -20.80 14.45 6.91
CA ARG A 94 -20.11 13.99 8.12
C ARG A 94 -19.51 15.17 8.89
N ASN A 95 -18.84 16.09 8.21
CA ASN A 95 -18.28 17.29 8.83
C ASN A 95 -19.34 18.25 9.35
N ALA A 96 -20.55 18.20 8.79
CA ALA A 96 -21.72 18.91 9.30
C ALA A 96 -22.43 18.19 10.48
N GLY A 97 -21.83 17.11 11.01
CA GLY A 97 -22.32 16.37 12.17
C GLY A 97 -23.38 15.31 11.87
N LYS A 98 -23.60 14.97 10.59
CA LYS A 98 -24.52 13.88 10.23
C LYS A 98 -23.94 12.53 10.61
N THR A 99 -24.79 11.67 11.17
CA THR A 99 -24.44 10.30 11.52
C THR A 99 -24.28 9.42 10.27
N TYR A 100 -23.58 8.30 10.43
CA TYR A 100 -23.46 7.30 9.36
C TYR A 100 -24.83 6.85 8.81
N LEU A 101 -25.80 6.64 9.70
CA LEU A 101 -27.16 6.22 9.31
C LEU A 101 -27.89 7.30 8.49
N GLU A 102 -27.81 8.59 8.89
CA GLU A 102 -28.39 9.70 8.12
C GLU A 102 -27.76 9.82 6.74
N ILE A 103 -26.43 9.64 6.64
CA ILE A 103 -25.72 9.66 5.36
C ILE A 103 -26.16 8.47 4.48
N ALA A 104 -26.27 7.27 5.05
CA ALA A 104 -26.70 6.08 4.33
C ALA A 104 -28.16 6.20 3.85
N GLN A 105 -29.06 6.77 4.68
CA GLN A 105 -30.46 7.05 4.30
C GLN A 105 -30.57 8.11 3.19
N ALA A 106 -29.63 9.05 3.13
CA ALA A 106 -29.53 10.04 2.08
C ALA A 106 -28.93 9.48 0.78
N GLY A 107 -28.72 8.17 0.68
CA GLY A 107 -28.16 7.48 -0.50
C GLY A 107 -26.62 7.46 -0.56
N GLY A 108 -25.94 7.83 0.53
CA GLY A 108 -24.48 7.74 0.66
C GLY A 108 -24.01 6.39 1.23
N GLY A 109 -22.79 6.38 1.75
CA GLY A 109 -22.15 5.18 2.29
C GLY A 109 -21.49 4.35 1.20
N ILE A 110 -20.87 3.23 1.59
CA ILE A 110 -20.14 2.34 0.68
C ILE A 110 -20.99 1.88 -0.51
N TRP A 111 -22.31 1.75 -0.30
CA TRP A 111 -23.24 1.31 -1.34
C TRP A 111 -23.36 2.31 -2.50
N ASP A 112 -23.16 3.59 -2.27
CA ASP A 112 -23.09 4.59 -3.33
C ASP A 112 -21.87 4.32 -4.23
N THR A 113 -20.69 4.06 -3.64
CA THR A 113 -19.50 3.66 -4.39
C THR A 113 -19.73 2.37 -5.19
N VAL A 114 -20.36 1.36 -4.59
CA VAL A 114 -20.72 0.10 -5.27
C VAL A 114 -21.60 0.40 -6.50
N THR A 115 -22.65 1.19 -6.33
CA THR A 115 -23.58 1.53 -7.41
C THR A 115 -22.87 2.27 -8.54
N GLN A 116 -22.04 3.27 -8.21
CA GLN A 116 -21.31 4.05 -9.21
C GLN A 116 -20.24 3.19 -9.92
N THR A 117 -19.53 2.32 -9.21
CA THR A 117 -18.52 1.41 -9.80
C THR A 117 -19.17 0.38 -10.72
N ARG A 118 -20.28 -0.23 -10.31
CA ARG A 118 -21.05 -1.18 -11.13
C ARG A 118 -21.60 -0.55 -12.41
N SER A 119 -21.92 0.76 -12.39
CA SER A 119 -22.47 1.47 -13.56
C SER A 119 -21.44 1.75 -14.64
N LEU A 120 -20.15 1.67 -14.36
CA LEU A 120 -19.08 1.87 -15.33
C LEU A 120 -18.76 0.58 -16.07
N ASP A 121 -18.40 0.71 -17.34
CA ASP A 121 -17.80 -0.39 -18.09
C ASP A 121 -16.33 -0.62 -17.67
N GLN A 122 -15.77 -1.73 -18.12
CA GLN A 122 -14.41 -2.13 -17.78
C GLN A 122 -13.36 -1.13 -18.29
N GLU A 123 -13.52 -0.60 -19.50
CA GLU A 123 -12.56 0.31 -20.13
C GLU A 123 -12.50 1.65 -19.37
N THR A 124 -13.67 2.23 -19.07
CA THR A 124 -13.76 3.45 -18.25
C THR A 124 -13.13 3.26 -16.88
N LEU A 125 -13.41 2.13 -16.21
CA LEU A 125 -12.87 1.82 -14.89
C LEU A 125 -11.34 1.62 -14.94
N ALA A 126 -10.81 0.98 -15.99
CA ALA A 126 -9.37 0.83 -16.21
C ALA A 126 -8.68 2.18 -16.38
N GLY A 127 -9.22 3.07 -17.22
CA GLY A 127 -8.67 4.41 -17.43
C GLY A 127 -8.68 5.27 -16.15
N ILE A 128 -9.73 5.17 -15.33
CA ILE A 128 -9.76 5.84 -14.00
C ILE A 128 -8.67 5.27 -13.08
N THR A 129 -8.55 3.96 -13.02
CA THR A 129 -7.56 3.26 -12.17
C THR A 129 -6.13 3.64 -12.61
N ALA A 130 -5.83 3.64 -13.91
CA ALA A 130 -4.54 4.06 -14.45
C ALA A 130 -4.23 5.53 -14.12
N LYS A 131 -5.22 6.44 -14.23
CA LYS A 131 -5.06 7.83 -13.84
C LYS A 131 -4.71 8.00 -12.36
N HIS A 132 -5.36 7.24 -11.48
CA HIS A 132 -5.05 7.25 -10.05
C HIS A 132 -3.64 6.70 -9.78
N ALA A 133 -3.27 5.59 -10.43
CA ALA A 133 -1.94 4.99 -10.31
C ALA A 133 -0.84 5.94 -10.79
N ASN A 134 -1.03 6.61 -11.93
CA ASN A 134 -0.08 7.58 -12.46
C ASN A 134 0.09 8.81 -11.54
N ARG A 135 -0.98 9.23 -10.83
CA ARG A 135 -0.86 10.26 -9.80
C ARG A 135 0.05 9.80 -8.66
N LEU A 136 -0.14 8.59 -8.13
CA LEU A 136 0.71 8.04 -7.08
C LEU A 136 2.15 7.84 -7.55
N LEU A 137 2.35 7.40 -8.79
CA LEU A 137 3.69 7.28 -9.39
C LEU A 137 4.40 8.63 -9.42
N ALA A 138 3.71 9.69 -9.87
CA ALA A 138 4.26 11.04 -9.86
C ALA A 138 4.57 11.57 -8.44
N GLU A 139 3.91 11.02 -7.43
CA GLU A 139 4.18 11.32 -6.01
C GLU A 139 5.24 10.39 -5.40
N GLY A 140 5.85 9.49 -6.20
CA GLY A 140 6.97 8.62 -5.81
C GLY A 140 6.61 7.20 -5.43
N THR A 141 5.36 6.78 -5.61
CA THR A 141 4.91 5.41 -5.31
C THR A 141 5.08 4.54 -6.54
N THR A 142 6.10 3.66 -6.54
CA THR A 142 6.49 2.84 -7.70
C THR A 142 5.81 1.47 -7.72
N THR A 143 5.23 1.05 -6.60
CA THR A 143 4.46 -0.20 -6.46
C THR A 143 3.20 0.07 -5.67
N ILE A 144 2.05 -0.35 -6.19
CA ILE A 144 0.73 -0.02 -5.66
C ILE A 144 -0.12 -1.28 -5.60
N GLU A 145 -0.58 -1.64 -4.43
CA GLU A 145 -1.61 -2.67 -4.29
C GLU A 145 -2.97 -2.06 -4.62
N VAL A 146 -3.75 -2.76 -5.45
CA VAL A 146 -5.07 -2.30 -5.89
C VAL A 146 -6.10 -3.38 -5.62
N LYS A 147 -7.03 -3.08 -4.71
CA LYS A 147 -8.12 -3.98 -4.34
C LYS A 147 -9.33 -3.81 -5.25
N SER A 148 -10.04 -4.91 -5.53
CA SER A 148 -11.45 -4.87 -5.92
C SER A 148 -12.35 -4.57 -4.69
N GLY A 149 -13.59 -5.03 -4.64
CA GLY A 149 -14.40 -4.95 -3.42
C GLY A 149 -15.55 -3.93 -3.48
N TYR A 150 -15.72 -3.25 -4.61
CA TYR A 150 -16.92 -2.47 -4.91
C TYR A 150 -17.81 -3.14 -5.96
N GLY A 151 -17.44 -4.34 -6.42
CA GLY A 151 -18.26 -5.16 -7.30
C GLY A 151 -19.33 -5.94 -6.55
N LEU A 152 -18.95 -6.65 -5.49
CA LEU A 152 -19.80 -7.42 -4.59
C LEU A 152 -20.71 -8.42 -5.31
N SER A 153 -20.25 -8.95 -6.44
CA SER A 153 -20.80 -10.12 -7.14
C SER A 153 -19.72 -10.72 -8.03
N VAL A 154 -19.84 -11.97 -8.42
CA VAL A 154 -18.83 -12.63 -9.26
C VAL A 154 -18.53 -11.85 -10.53
N ALA A 155 -19.55 -11.41 -11.24
CA ALA A 155 -19.40 -10.69 -12.51
C ALA A 155 -18.74 -9.31 -12.33
N GLU A 156 -19.17 -8.57 -11.32
CA GLU A 156 -18.68 -7.21 -11.08
C GLU A 156 -17.26 -7.20 -10.48
N GLU A 157 -16.93 -8.16 -9.61
CA GLU A 157 -15.56 -8.33 -9.09
C GLU A 157 -14.59 -8.73 -10.21
N LEU A 158 -15.01 -9.63 -11.12
CA LEU A 158 -14.22 -9.97 -12.32
C LEU A 158 -14.00 -8.75 -13.21
N LYS A 159 -15.04 -7.92 -13.43
CA LYS A 159 -14.91 -6.67 -14.18
C LYS A 159 -13.86 -5.74 -13.56
N MET A 160 -13.90 -5.56 -12.23
CA MET A 160 -12.92 -4.73 -11.52
C MET A 160 -11.50 -5.27 -11.66
N LEU A 161 -11.29 -6.56 -11.43
CA LEU A 161 -9.96 -7.17 -11.50
C LEU A 161 -9.39 -7.19 -12.93
N ARG A 162 -10.25 -7.35 -13.95
CA ARG A 162 -9.86 -7.19 -15.34
C ARG A 162 -9.52 -5.73 -15.68
N ALA A 163 -10.26 -4.75 -15.12
CA ALA A 163 -9.94 -3.33 -15.25
C ALA A 163 -8.59 -3.00 -14.61
N ILE A 164 -8.28 -3.53 -13.44
CA ILE A 164 -6.96 -3.37 -12.79
C ILE A 164 -5.85 -3.96 -13.66
N LYS A 165 -6.06 -5.17 -14.20
CA LYS A 165 -5.10 -5.81 -15.12
C LYS A 165 -4.89 -4.99 -16.40
N GLN A 166 -5.93 -4.40 -16.96
CA GLN A 166 -5.83 -3.51 -18.10
C GLN A 166 -5.08 -2.22 -17.73
N ALA A 167 -5.41 -1.58 -16.61
CA ALA A 167 -4.76 -0.37 -16.11
C ALA A 167 -3.24 -0.56 -15.91
N SER A 168 -2.79 -1.77 -15.55
CA SER A 168 -1.35 -2.05 -15.39
C SER A 168 -0.53 -1.91 -16.68
N SER A 169 -1.16 -1.89 -17.85
CA SER A 169 -0.50 -1.59 -19.13
C SER A 169 -0.46 -0.09 -19.48
N GLU A 170 -1.12 0.75 -18.69
CA GLU A 170 -1.28 2.19 -18.91
C GLU A 170 -0.52 3.03 -17.86
N THR A 171 0.27 2.38 -17.01
CA THR A 171 1.12 3.00 -16.00
C THR A 171 2.47 2.28 -15.91
N ALA A 172 3.52 3.00 -15.58
CA ALA A 172 4.82 2.38 -15.26
C ALA A 172 4.87 1.80 -13.84
N ALA A 173 3.97 2.21 -12.93
CA ALA A 173 3.89 1.61 -11.59
C ALA A 173 3.51 0.13 -11.67
N ASP A 174 4.12 -0.70 -10.82
CA ASP A 174 3.65 -2.09 -10.67
C ASP A 174 2.33 -2.12 -9.88
N LEU A 175 1.24 -2.57 -10.52
CA LEU A 175 -0.04 -2.77 -9.87
C LEU A 175 -0.17 -4.21 -9.36
N ILE A 176 -0.33 -4.38 -8.06
CA ILE A 176 -0.52 -5.68 -7.39
C ILE A 176 -2.00 -5.85 -7.08
N SER A 177 -2.68 -6.67 -7.89
CA SER A 177 -4.13 -6.89 -7.73
C SER A 177 -4.46 -7.74 -6.50
N THR A 178 -5.46 -7.34 -5.73
CA THR A 178 -6.03 -8.08 -4.60
C THR A 178 -7.55 -8.19 -4.75
N CYS A 179 -8.09 -9.39 -4.62
CA CYS A 179 -9.54 -9.61 -4.63
C CYS A 179 -10.11 -9.37 -3.23
N LEU A 180 -10.94 -8.32 -3.08
CA LEU A 180 -11.69 -8.02 -1.85
C LEU A 180 -13.20 -8.26 -2.04
N ALA A 181 -13.60 -9.34 -2.70
CA ALA A 181 -15.02 -9.67 -2.85
C ALA A 181 -15.73 -9.85 -1.49
N ALA A 182 -14.96 -10.20 -0.44
CA ALA A 182 -15.43 -10.27 0.94
C ALA A 182 -15.30 -8.93 1.69
N HIS A 183 -15.61 -7.79 1.04
CA HIS A 183 -15.66 -6.48 1.67
C HIS A 183 -16.89 -6.32 2.56
N LEU A 184 -18.05 -6.69 2.06
CA LEU A 184 -19.30 -6.81 2.82
C LEU A 184 -20.32 -7.69 2.05
N CYS A 185 -21.32 -8.18 2.75
CA CYS A 185 -22.44 -8.84 2.10
C CYS A 185 -23.29 -7.80 1.37
N PRO A 186 -23.51 -7.95 0.04
CA PRO A 186 -24.22 -6.94 -0.74
C PRO A 186 -25.71 -6.84 -0.38
N LYS A 187 -26.26 -5.63 -0.41
CA LYS A 187 -27.65 -5.36 -0.07
C LYS A 187 -28.66 -6.02 -1.02
N ASP A 188 -28.25 -6.32 -2.23
CA ASP A 188 -29.05 -7.00 -3.26
C ASP A 188 -28.92 -8.53 -3.23
N TRP A 189 -28.09 -9.08 -2.35
CA TRP A 189 -28.00 -10.51 -2.10
C TRP A 189 -29.20 -11.01 -1.29
N LYS A 190 -29.77 -12.18 -1.70
CA LYS A 190 -30.97 -12.73 -1.06
C LYS A 190 -30.70 -13.89 -0.11
N GLY A 191 -29.45 -14.40 -0.08
CA GLY A 191 -29.03 -15.48 0.83
C GLY A 191 -28.41 -14.97 2.12
N SER A 192 -27.87 -15.88 2.92
CA SER A 192 -27.07 -15.54 4.10
C SER A 192 -25.68 -14.98 3.66
N PRO A 193 -24.96 -14.28 4.56
CA PRO A 193 -23.56 -13.92 4.31
C PRO A 193 -22.68 -15.13 3.99
N THR A 194 -22.91 -16.26 4.64
CA THR A 194 -22.18 -17.51 4.37
C THR A 194 -22.47 -18.06 2.97
N ASP A 195 -23.74 -17.97 2.48
CA ASP A 195 -24.07 -18.39 1.12
C ASP A 195 -23.37 -17.51 0.08
N TYR A 196 -23.29 -16.19 0.34
CA TYR A 196 -22.53 -15.23 -0.50
C TYR A 196 -21.05 -15.62 -0.58
N LEU A 197 -20.41 -15.85 0.56
CA LEU A 197 -18.99 -16.23 0.62
C LEU A 197 -18.72 -17.57 -0.10
N ASN A 198 -19.65 -18.54 0.03
CA ASN A 198 -19.55 -19.82 -0.67
C ASN A 198 -19.68 -19.66 -2.19
N GLU A 199 -20.59 -18.80 -2.66
CA GLU A 199 -20.73 -18.50 -4.08
C GLU A 199 -19.46 -17.87 -4.63
N ILE A 200 -18.94 -16.82 -3.98
CA ILE A 200 -17.69 -16.17 -4.36
C ILE A 200 -16.54 -17.17 -4.39
N ALA A 201 -16.33 -17.95 -3.32
CA ALA A 201 -15.23 -18.89 -3.26
C ALA A 201 -15.31 -19.99 -4.35
N SER A 202 -16.53 -20.42 -4.71
CA SER A 202 -16.73 -21.50 -5.70
C SER A 202 -16.68 -21.02 -7.15
N GLN A 203 -17.18 -19.83 -7.44
CA GLN A 203 -17.31 -19.33 -8.80
C GLN A 203 -16.19 -18.35 -9.18
N LEU A 204 -15.75 -17.48 -8.27
CA LEU A 204 -14.75 -16.44 -8.57
C LEU A 204 -13.33 -16.97 -8.49
N PHE A 205 -12.92 -17.68 -7.42
CA PHE A 205 -11.53 -18.11 -7.24
C PHE A 205 -10.94 -18.92 -8.40
N PRO A 206 -11.67 -19.90 -8.99
CA PRO A 206 -11.14 -20.63 -10.15
C PRO A 206 -10.85 -19.72 -11.35
N VAL A 207 -11.70 -18.70 -11.58
CA VAL A 207 -11.52 -17.77 -12.70
C VAL A 207 -10.33 -16.84 -12.45
N LEU A 208 -10.14 -16.38 -11.19
CA LEU A 208 -8.99 -15.55 -10.82
C LEU A 208 -7.65 -16.23 -11.16
N LEU A 209 -7.55 -17.52 -10.86
CA LEU A 209 -6.35 -18.31 -11.14
C LEU A 209 -6.21 -18.59 -12.65
N ALA A 210 -7.29 -18.98 -13.31
CA ALA A 210 -7.28 -19.31 -14.74
C ALA A 210 -6.88 -18.10 -15.62
N GLU A 211 -7.41 -16.92 -15.32
CA GLU A 211 -7.12 -15.67 -16.03
C GLU A 211 -5.89 -14.94 -15.47
N LYS A 212 -5.29 -15.43 -14.38
CA LYS A 212 -4.17 -14.79 -13.68
C LYS A 212 -4.49 -13.32 -13.35
N LEU A 213 -5.63 -13.09 -12.71
CA LEU A 213 -6.09 -11.75 -12.35
C LEU A 213 -5.48 -11.25 -11.05
N CYS A 214 -5.38 -12.14 -10.05
CA CYS A 214 -4.67 -11.86 -8.79
C CYS A 214 -4.25 -13.18 -8.13
N TYR A 215 -3.32 -13.06 -7.19
CA TYR A 215 -2.85 -14.16 -6.33
C TYR A 215 -3.01 -13.83 -4.84
N ARG A 216 -3.80 -12.81 -4.55
CA ARG A 216 -4.07 -12.31 -3.20
C ARG A 216 -5.57 -12.15 -3.02
N ILE A 217 -6.06 -12.54 -1.84
CA ILE A 217 -7.43 -12.27 -1.41
C ILE A 217 -7.42 -11.52 -0.09
N ASP A 218 -8.43 -10.70 0.08
CA ASP A 218 -8.65 -9.89 1.26
C ASP A 218 -10.08 -10.08 1.78
N ALA A 219 -10.28 -9.78 3.05
CA ALA A 219 -11.59 -9.83 3.68
C ALA A 219 -11.69 -8.74 4.75
N PHE A 220 -12.85 -8.10 4.87
CA PHE A 220 -13.14 -7.17 5.94
C PHE A 220 -13.74 -7.91 7.14
N VAL A 221 -12.90 -8.11 8.16
CA VAL A 221 -13.26 -8.83 9.38
C VAL A 221 -13.70 -7.81 10.43
N GLU A 222 -15.01 -7.60 10.51
CA GLU A 222 -15.61 -6.62 11.40
C GLU A 222 -17.06 -7.03 11.72
N LYS A 223 -17.58 -6.62 12.86
CA LYS A 223 -18.97 -6.87 13.27
C LYS A 223 -20.00 -6.36 12.27
N SER A 224 -19.66 -5.29 11.55
CA SER A 224 -20.52 -4.70 10.52
C SER A 224 -20.39 -5.32 9.13
N ALA A 225 -19.42 -6.23 8.92
CA ALA A 225 -19.16 -6.90 7.65
C ALA A 225 -19.23 -8.41 7.81
N PHE A 226 -18.11 -9.09 8.08
CA PHE A 226 -18.06 -10.53 8.32
C PHE A 226 -17.37 -10.81 9.66
N THR A 227 -17.98 -11.68 10.46
CA THR A 227 -17.36 -12.17 11.69
C THR A 227 -16.22 -13.15 11.39
N PRO A 228 -15.24 -13.32 12.30
CA PRO A 228 -14.20 -14.34 12.14
C PRO A 228 -14.76 -15.74 11.82
N GLN A 229 -15.86 -16.13 12.45
CA GLN A 229 -16.50 -17.44 12.24
C GLN A 229 -17.08 -17.61 10.84
N GLU A 230 -17.70 -16.56 10.30
CA GLU A 230 -18.29 -16.60 8.95
C GLU A 230 -17.23 -16.62 7.86
N ILE A 231 -16.13 -15.86 8.04
CA ILE A 231 -15.15 -15.64 6.99
C ILE A 231 -14.04 -16.71 6.93
N THR A 232 -13.77 -17.43 8.03
CA THR A 232 -12.68 -18.41 8.10
C THR A 232 -12.75 -19.45 6.98
N PRO A 233 -13.88 -20.12 6.68
CA PRO A 233 -13.93 -21.11 5.61
C PRO A 233 -13.59 -20.53 4.22
N TYR A 234 -13.98 -19.30 3.94
CA TYR A 234 -13.66 -18.58 2.71
C TYR A 234 -12.14 -18.34 2.58
N LEU A 235 -11.51 -17.84 3.63
CA LEU A 235 -10.06 -17.57 3.66
C LEU A 235 -9.24 -18.87 3.59
N GLU A 236 -9.65 -19.91 4.31
CA GLU A 236 -9.01 -21.23 4.25
C GLU A 236 -9.10 -21.84 2.84
N LYS A 237 -10.24 -21.68 2.17
CA LYS A 237 -10.40 -22.12 0.78
C LYS A 237 -9.46 -21.37 -0.16
N GLY A 238 -9.33 -20.05 0.00
CA GLY A 238 -8.38 -19.27 -0.76
C GLY A 238 -6.94 -19.71 -0.53
N LYS A 239 -6.55 -19.90 0.74
CA LYS A 239 -5.22 -20.41 1.11
C LYS A 239 -4.92 -21.78 0.52
N GLN A 240 -5.89 -22.72 0.55
CA GLN A 240 -5.76 -24.05 -0.07
C GLN A 240 -5.54 -23.98 -1.59
N LEU A 241 -6.07 -22.97 -2.25
CA LEU A 241 -5.89 -22.72 -3.68
C LEU A 241 -4.59 -21.96 -3.99
N GLY A 242 -3.81 -21.57 -2.99
CA GLY A 242 -2.51 -20.92 -3.14
C GLY A 242 -2.57 -19.39 -3.16
N PHE A 243 -3.68 -18.77 -2.78
CA PHE A 243 -3.74 -17.32 -2.59
C PHE A 243 -2.99 -16.90 -1.33
N ASP A 244 -2.24 -15.80 -1.41
CA ASP A 244 -1.80 -15.04 -0.25
C ASP A 244 -3.00 -14.33 0.38
N LEU A 245 -3.02 -14.25 1.70
CA LEU A 245 -4.07 -13.58 2.46
C LEU A 245 -3.61 -12.22 2.97
N THR A 246 -4.49 -11.25 2.93
CA THR A 246 -4.42 -10.00 3.70
C THR A 246 -5.78 -9.79 4.36
N ILE A 247 -5.85 -9.06 5.46
CA ILE A 247 -7.10 -8.91 6.22
C ILE A 247 -7.25 -7.47 6.69
N HIS A 248 -8.36 -6.81 6.32
CA HIS A 248 -8.82 -5.63 7.04
C HIS A 248 -9.22 -6.08 8.44
N ALA A 249 -8.46 -5.65 9.43
CA ALA A 249 -8.48 -6.18 10.79
C ALA A 249 -8.55 -5.06 11.81
N ASP A 250 -9.35 -5.26 12.84
CA ASP A 250 -9.38 -4.44 14.04
C ASP A 250 -9.53 -2.92 13.78
N GLN A 251 -10.33 -2.55 12.78
CA GLN A 251 -10.59 -1.14 12.50
C GLN A 251 -11.50 -0.53 13.59
N PHE A 252 -12.57 -1.22 13.96
CA PHE A 252 -13.56 -0.76 14.96
C PHE A 252 -13.71 -1.75 16.11
N SER A 253 -13.41 -3.05 15.89
CA SER A 253 -13.47 -4.10 16.92
C SER A 253 -12.38 -5.13 16.67
N THR A 254 -11.93 -5.82 17.73
CA THR A 254 -10.86 -6.83 17.67
C THR A 254 -11.34 -8.17 17.13
N GLY A 255 -10.38 -9.04 16.73
CA GLY A 255 -10.57 -10.40 16.25
C GLY A 255 -10.06 -10.65 14.83
N GLY A 256 -9.89 -9.58 14.03
CA GLY A 256 -9.34 -9.68 12.68
C GLY A 256 -7.84 -9.99 12.67
N SER A 257 -7.07 -9.34 13.54
CA SER A 257 -5.63 -9.58 13.67
C SER A 257 -5.31 -10.98 14.20
N GLU A 258 -6.09 -11.51 15.17
CA GLU A 258 -5.96 -12.88 15.64
C GLU A 258 -6.18 -13.89 14.48
N LEU A 259 -7.23 -13.66 13.67
CA LEU A 259 -7.50 -14.47 12.50
C LEU A 259 -6.38 -14.38 11.46
N ALA A 260 -5.86 -13.17 11.20
CA ALA A 260 -4.75 -12.95 10.28
C ALA A 260 -3.51 -13.74 10.69
N VAL A 261 -3.13 -13.67 11.95
CA VAL A 261 -1.98 -14.41 12.50
C VAL A 261 -2.23 -15.93 12.44
N THR A 262 -3.42 -16.39 12.84
CA THR A 262 -3.78 -17.81 12.84
C THR A 262 -3.74 -18.42 11.43
N LEU A 263 -4.20 -17.70 10.43
CA LEU A 263 -4.17 -18.15 9.05
C LEU A 263 -2.82 -17.91 8.35
N GLY A 264 -1.89 -17.20 8.99
CA GLY A 264 -0.61 -16.83 8.40
C GLY A 264 -0.75 -15.85 7.23
N ALA A 265 -1.63 -14.88 7.38
CA ALA A 265 -1.80 -13.80 6.41
C ALA A 265 -0.51 -12.98 6.25
N ARG A 266 -0.26 -12.45 5.05
CA ARG A 266 0.88 -11.57 4.78
C ARG A 266 0.80 -10.29 5.59
N SER A 267 -0.41 -9.72 5.70
CA SER A 267 -0.64 -8.52 6.49
C SER A 267 -1.98 -8.53 7.23
N ALA A 268 -2.04 -7.73 8.29
CA ALA A 268 -3.24 -7.32 9.00
C ALA A 268 -3.29 -5.80 8.94
N ASP A 269 -4.33 -5.26 8.32
CA ASP A 269 -4.40 -3.88 7.89
C ASP A 269 -5.43 -3.11 8.73
N HIS A 270 -5.23 -1.84 9.02
CA HIS A 270 -5.95 -0.95 9.95
C HIS A 270 -5.39 -0.98 11.37
N LEU A 271 -5.91 -1.83 12.24
CA LEU A 271 -5.44 -2.08 13.61
C LEU A 271 -5.71 -0.95 14.62
N GLU A 272 -6.60 0.02 14.31
CA GLU A 272 -6.89 1.13 15.20
C GLU A 272 -7.49 0.69 16.54
N ALA A 273 -8.23 -0.43 16.55
CA ALA A 273 -8.83 -1.00 17.76
C ALA A 273 -7.96 -2.06 18.45
N SER A 274 -6.78 -2.40 17.91
CA SER A 274 -5.89 -3.41 18.49
C SER A 274 -5.38 -3.01 19.87
N GLY A 275 -5.55 -3.90 20.84
CA GLY A 275 -5.03 -3.76 22.19
C GLY A 275 -3.71 -4.53 22.40
N ASP A 276 -3.29 -4.62 23.66
CA ASP A 276 -2.00 -5.24 24.01
C ASP A 276 -1.91 -6.73 23.62
N LEU A 277 -3.04 -7.45 23.59
CA LEU A 277 -3.09 -8.85 23.16
C LEU A 277 -2.83 -9.00 21.67
N GLU A 278 -3.52 -8.23 20.84
CA GLU A 278 -3.41 -8.23 19.39
C GLU A 278 -1.99 -7.78 18.96
N ILE A 279 -1.46 -6.74 19.62
CA ILE A 279 -0.08 -6.27 19.41
C ILE A 279 0.93 -7.37 19.70
N ALA A 280 0.77 -8.09 20.82
CA ALA A 280 1.66 -9.21 21.18
C ALA A 280 1.58 -10.38 20.17
N LEU A 281 0.38 -10.68 19.65
CA LEU A 281 0.20 -11.68 18.59
C LEU A 281 0.94 -11.29 17.31
N LEU A 282 0.75 -10.06 16.84
CA LEU A 282 1.41 -9.55 15.64
C LEU A 282 2.93 -9.51 15.81
N ALA A 283 3.43 -9.07 16.96
CA ALA A 283 4.85 -9.04 17.27
C ALA A 283 5.53 -10.42 17.21
N ASN A 284 4.80 -11.47 17.60
CA ASN A 284 5.31 -12.85 17.59
C ASN A 284 5.01 -13.62 16.30
N SER A 285 4.47 -12.96 15.28
CA SER A 285 4.13 -13.56 13.98
C SER A 285 5.03 -13.07 12.85
N SER A 286 4.83 -13.61 11.65
CA SER A 286 5.39 -13.08 10.40
C SER A 286 4.43 -12.11 9.67
N THR A 287 3.22 -11.94 10.18
CA THR A 287 2.21 -11.05 9.61
C THR A 287 2.67 -9.59 9.78
N VAL A 288 2.68 -8.83 8.71
CA VAL A 288 3.03 -7.41 8.74
C VAL A 288 1.82 -6.61 9.23
N ALA A 289 2.00 -5.79 10.25
CA ALA A 289 1.01 -4.80 10.65
C ALA A 289 1.02 -3.63 9.65
N VAL A 290 -0.14 -3.23 9.13
CA VAL A 290 -0.24 -2.11 8.17
C VAL A 290 -1.08 -1.00 8.79
N ALA A 291 -0.43 0.14 9.08
CA ALA A 291 -1.11 1.34 9.53
C ALA A 291 -1.72 2.09 8.36
N LEU A 292 -2.97 2.52 8.50
CA LEU A 292 -3.74 3.23 7.48
C LEU A 292 -4.14 4.64 7.97
N PRO A 293 -3.17 5.56 8.09
CA PRO A 293 -3.45 6.88 8.68
C PRO A 293 -4.47 7.70 7.87
N GLY A 294 -4.63 7.41 6.57
CA GLY A 294 -5.66 8.04 5.75
C GLY A 294 -7.07 7.80 6.25
N ALA A 295 -7.38 6.57 6.69
CA ALA A 295 -8.66 6.21 7.28
C ALA A 295 -8.88 6.94 8.61
N SER A 296 -7.88 6.92 9.50
CA SER A 296 -7.96 7.59 10.81
C SER A 296 -8.20 9.09 10.65
N ILE A 297 -7.47 9.76 9.75
CA ILE A 297 -7.65 11.19 9.45
C ILE A 297 -9.05 11.46 8.88
N GLY A 298 -9.47 10.71 7.87
CA GLY A 298 -10.73 10.95 7.17
C GLY A 298 -11.96 10.63 8.00
N LEU A 299 -11.86 9.73 8.99
CA LEU A 299 -12.94 9.38 9.92
C LEU A 299 -12.85 10.12 11.26
N GLY A 300 -11.73 10.81 11.53
CA GLY A 300 -11.51 11.47 12.82
C GLY A 300 -11.33 10.47 13.97
N MET A 301 -10.67 9.35 13.70
CA MET A 301 -10.43 8.26 14.65
C MET A 301 -9.00 8.32 15.23
N ALA A 302 -8.75 7.51 16.25
CA ALA A 302 -7.40 7.24 16.72
C ALA A 302 -6.57 6.56 15.61
N PHE A 303 -5.26 6.73 15.64
CA PHE A 303 -4.36 6.02 14.75
C PHE A 303 -4.10 4.58 15.25
N THR A 304 -3.69 3.72 14.31
CA THR A 304 -3.04 2.44 14.63
C THR A 304 -1.97 2.66 15.71
N PRO A 305 -1.89 1.84 16.76
CA PRO A 305 -0.91 1.99 17.84
C PRO A 305 0.52 1.63 17.37
N ALA A 306 1.04 2.38 16.38
CA ALA A 306 2.25 2.09 15.63
C ALA A 306 3.49 2.04 16.53
N ARG A 307 3.61 2.96 17.50
CA ARG A 307 4.72 2.95 18.45
C ARG A 307 4.75 1.67 19.27
N LYS A 308 3.61 1.26 19.82
CA LYS A 308 3.52 0.03 20.61
C LYS A 308 3.84 -1.22 19.79
N LEU A 309 3.35 -1.30 18.56
CA LEU A 309 3.65 -2.40 17.63
C LEU A 309 5.16 -2.55 17.41
N LEU A 310 5.84 -1.45 17.11
CA LEU A 310 7.28 -1.44 16.88
C LEU A 310 8.07 -1.78 18.15
N ASP A 311 7.71 -1.23 19.30
CA ASP A 311 8.37 -1.48 20.57
C ASP A 311 8.24 -2.95 21.03
N GLN A 312 7.14 -3.60 20.68
CA GLN A 312 6.92 -5.03 20.91
C GLN A 312 7.58 -5.93 19.85
N GLY A 313 8.19 -5.37 18.81
CA GLY A 313 8.93 -6.12 17.81
C GLY A 313 8.13 -6.52 16.57
N ALA A 314 6.95 -5.94 16.31
CA ALA A 314 6.21 -6.19 15.09
C ALA A 314 6.91 -5.57 13.86
N SER A 315 6.62 -6.09 12.66
CA SER A 315 6.89 -5.40 11.42
C SER A 315 5.75 -4.42 11.15
N LEU A 316 6.07 -3.15 10.83
CA LEU A 316 5.07 -2.11 10.56
C LEU A 316 5.29 -1.53 9.17
N ALA A 317 4.28 -1.62 8.31
CA ALA A 317 4.15 -0.88 7.06
C ALA A 317 3.16 0.28 7.23
N ILE A 318 3.25 1.25 6.33
CA ILE A 318 2.34 2.41 6.27
C ILE A 318 1.78 2.45 4.85
N ALA A 319 0.45 2.53 4.71
CA ALA A 319 -0.22 2.60 3.43
C ALA A 319 -1.32 3.67 3.43
N SER A 320 -1.76 4.09 2.24
CA SER A 320 -2.64 5.24 2.12
C SER A 320 -4.11 4.94 2.39
N ASP A 321 -4.53 3.70 2.21
CA ASP A 321 -5.95 3.31 2.14
C ASP A 321 -6.74 4.16 1.13
N TRP A 322 -6.09 4.65 0.04
CA TRP A 322 -6.79 5.57 -0.85
C TRP A 322 -8.09 4.98 -1.38
N ASN A 323 -9.19 5.53 -0.87
CA ASN A 323 -10.55 5.16 -1.23
C ASN A 323 -11.46 6.40 -1.17
N PRO A 324 -12.63 6.39 -1.83
CA PRO A 324 -13.50 7.57 -1.86
C PRO A 324 -14.21 7.85 -0.53
N GLY A 325 -14.30 6.86 0.37
CA GLY A 325 -15.09 6.94 1.61
C GLY A 325 -14.36 7.52 2.79
N SER A 326 -13.34 6.83 3.26
CA SER A 326 -12.60 7.16 4.48
C SER A 326 -11.29 7.89 4.21
N ALA A 327 -10.60 7.61 3.10
CA ALA A 327 -9.26 8.12 2.83
C ALA A 327 -9.10 8.73 1.42
N PRO A 328 -9.85 9.78 1.06
CA PRO A 328 -9.84 10.33 -0.30
C PRO A 328 -8.56 11.12 -0.66
N MET A 329 -7.69 11.38 0.30
CA MET A 329 -6.45 12.15 0.12
C MET A 329 -5.49 11.43 -0.85
N GLY A 330 -5.19 10.16 -0.59
CA GLY A 330 -4.27 9.36 -1.38
C GLY A 330 -2.82 9.87 -1.38
N ASP A 331 -2.44 10.75 -0.47
CA ASP A 331 -1.07 11.29 -0.34
C ASP A 331 -0.33 10.52 0.76
N LEU A 332 0.36 9.45 0.35
CA LEU A 332 1.03 8.51 1.26
C LEU A 332 2.08 9.20 2.14
N LEU A 333 2.90 10.08 1.57
CA LEU A 333 3.97 10.77 2.32
C LEU A 333 3.40 11.73 3.38
N THR A 334 2.35 12.47 3.04
CA THR A 334 1.65 13.35 4.00
C THR A 334 1.05 12.55 5.15
N GLN A 335 0.38 11.47 4.84
CA GLN A 335 -0.25 10.59 5.84
C GLN A 335 0.78 9.96 6.77
N ALA A 336 1.90 9.47 6.22
CA ALA A 336 3.00 8.89 7.00
C ALA A 336 3.67 9.93 7.92
N SER A 337 3.85 11.16 7.44
CA SER A 337 4.43 12.25 8.24
C SER A 337 3.51 12.65 9.42
N ILE A 338 2.19 12.63 9.21
CA ILE A 338 1.22 12.87 10.27
C ILE A 338 1.25 11.73 11.31
N LEU A 339 1.19 10.47 10.84
CA LEU A 339 1.29 9.30 11.72
C LEU A 339 2.57 9.35 12.58
N ALA A 340 3.71 9.69 11.95
CA ALA A 340 4.99 9.82 12.65
C ALA A 340 4.93 10.81 13.81
N THR A 341 4.25 11.93 13.62
CA THR A 341 4.09 12.96 14.67
C THR A 341 3.24 12.44 15.83
N PHE A 342 2.13 11.78 15.55
CA PHE A 342 1.20 11.28 16.58
C PHE A 342 1.76 10.05 17.30
N GLU A 343 2.31 9.09 16.57
CA GLU A 343 2.81 7.82 17.08
C GLU A 343 4.31 7.85 17.45
N LYS A 344 5.00 9.01 17.31
CA LYS A 344 6.41 9.19 17.66
C LYS A 344 7.34 8.22 16.93
N LEU A 345 7.12 8.10 15.62
CA LEU A 345 7.98 7.27 14.77
C LEU A 345 9.24 8.04 14.36
N THR A 346 10.37 7.34 14.32
CA THR A 346 11.63 7.87 13.78
C THR A 346 11.57 7.98 12.26
N THR A 347 12.47 8.74 11.66
CA THR A 347 12.57 8.84 10.19
C THR A 347 12.87 7.48 9.55
N ALA A 348 13.74 6.69 10.20
CA ALA A 348 14.07 5.33 9.79
C ALA A 348 12.83 4.41 9.77
N GLU A 349 11.98 4.49 10.78
CA GLU A 349 10.75 3.70 10.88
C GLU A 349 9.75 4.07 9.79
N VAL A 350 9.60 5.37 9.52
CA VAL A 350 8.69 5.84 8.46
C VAL A 350 9.19 5.39 7.08
N PHE A 351 10.46 5.62 6.75
CA PHE A 351 10.99 5.20 5.44
C PHE A 351 10.96 3.67 5.29
N ALA A 352 11.26 2.90 6.34
CA ALA A 352 11.10 1.45 6.32
C ALA A 352 9.64 1.04 6.06
N GLY A 353 8.69 1.72 6.71
CA GLY A 353 7.26 1.47 6.57
C GLY A 353 6.70 1.79 5.18
N LEU A 354 7.26 2.79 4.50
CA LEU A 354 6.88 3.21 3.14
C LEU A 354 7.56 2.40 2.03
N THR A 355 8.53 1.54 2.36
CA THR A 355 9.37 0.90 1.36
C THR A 355 9.44 -0.62 1.57
N PHE A 356 10.54 -1.16 2.12
CA PHE A 356 10.76 -2.62 2.19
C PHE A 356 9.80 -3.35 3.14
N ARG A 357 9.28 -2.71 4.19
CA ARG A 357 8.25 -3.32 5.05
C ARG A 357 6.89 -3.38 4.36
N ALA A 358 6.54 -2.35 3.57
CA ALA A 358 5.35 -2.38 2.72
C ALA A 358 5.50 -3.41 1.58
N ALA A 359 6.69 -3.54 0.99
CA ALA A 359 6.98 -4.60 0.02
C ALA A 359 6.81 -5.99 0.65
N ALA A 360 7.27 -6.19 1.89
CA ALA A 360 7.10 -7.44 2.62
C ALA A 360 5.62 -7.78 2.89
N ALA A 361 4.75 -6.77 3.17
CA ALA A 361 3.31 -6.97 3.29
C ALA A 361 2.68 -7.51 2.00
N LEU A 362 3.29 -7.21 0.85
CA LEU A 362 2.90 -7.74 -0.45
C LEU A 362 3.60 -9.06 -0.82
N GLY A 363 4.53 -9.55 0.01
CA GLY A 363 5.35 -10.73 -0.29
C GLY A 363 6.44 -10.48 -1.33
N LEU A 364 6.79 -9.21 -1.58
CA LEU A 364 7.82 -8.79 -2.53
C LEU A 364 9.16 -8.63 -1.81
N THR A 365 10.25 -9.11 -2.45
CA THR A 365 11.60 -9.11 -1.87
C THR A 365 12.64 -8.43 -2.75
N ASP A 366 12.22 -7.97 -3.93
CA ASP A 366 13.08 -7.42 -4.98
C ASP A 366 13.11 -5.88 -5.03
N ARG A 367 12.50 -5.21 -4.05
CA ARG A 367 12.31 -3.75 -4.01
C ARG A 367 12.26 -3.17 -2.60
N GLY A 368 12.30 -1.84 -2.50
CA GLY A 368 12.19 -1.11 -1.23
C GLY A 368 13.53 -0.88 -0.54
N LYS A 369 14.64 -1.28 -1.16
CA LYS A 369 16.02 -0.99 -0.75
C LYS A 369 16.86 -0.63 -1.97
N LEU A 370 17.89 0.22 -1.80
CA LEU A 370 18.82 0.55 -2.88
C LEU A 370 20.10 -0.28 -2.72
N THR A 371 20.00 -1.58 -3.04
CA THR A 371 21.12 -2.53 -2.91
C THR A 371 21.29 -3.36 -4.18
N PRO A 372 22.47 -3.94 -4.42
CA PRO A 372 22.71 -4.75 -5.61
C PRO A 372 21.68 -5.86 -5.79
N GLY A 373 21.17 -6.01 -7.00
CA GLY A 373 20.16 -7.01 -7.38
C GLY A 373 18.71 -6.61 -7.14
N GLN A 374 18.43 -5.53 -6.41
CA GLN A 374 17.09 -4.97 -6.27
C GLN A 374 16.68 -4.22 -7.55
N LEU A 375 15.38 -4.08 -7.78
CA LEU A 375 14.86 -3.23 -8.85
C LEU A 375 15.37 -1.79 -8.68
N ALA A 376 15.69 -1.16 -9.78
CA ALA A 376 16.14 0.23 -9.81
C ALA A 376 14.93 1.19 -9.74
N ASP A 377 14.16 1.05 -8.66
CA ASP A 377 13.03 1.88 -8.29
C ASP A 377 13.50 2.88 -7.23
N PHE A 378 13.65 4.15 -7.58
CA PHE A 378 14.09 5.18 -6.66
C PHE A 378 13.50 6.56 -6.98
N ILE A 379 13.46 7.41 -5.96
CA ILE A 379 12.84 8.73 -6.02
C ILE A 379 13.81 9.80 -5.54
N LEU A 380 13.72 10.99 -6.13
CA LEU A 380 14.58 12.14 -5.84
C LEU A 380 13.79 13.26 -5.20
N PHE A 381 14.27 13.73 -4.06
CA PHE A 381 13.77 14.94 -3.41
C PHE A 381 14.75 16.11 -3.59
N PRO A 382 14.24 17.34 -3.88
CA PRO A 382 15.08 18.53 -4.13
C PRO A 382 15.56 19.14 -2.81
N THR A 383 16.45 18.45 -2.13
CA THR A 383 17.02 18.86 -0.84
C THR A 383 18.42 18.29 -0.64
N ALA A 384 19.21 18.93 0.23
CA ALA A 384 20.52 18.44 0.66
C ALA A 384 20.46 17.55 1.92
N ASP A 385 19.30 17.49 2.60
CA ASP A 385 19.11 16.78 3.88
C ASP A 385 17.82 15.96 3.87
N TYR A 386 17.94 14.66 4.05
CA TYR A 386 16.80 13.72 4.06
C TYR A 386 15.73 14.04 5.12
N ARG A 387 16.10 14.71 6.21
CA ARG A 387 15.19 15.09 7.30
C ARG A 387 14.14 16.11 6.87
N GLU A 388 14.43 16.89 5.84
CA GLU A 388 13.48 17.85 5.26
C GLU A 388 12.26 17.19 4.64
N ILE A 389 12.38 15.94 4.18
CA ILE A 389 11.31 15.22 3.48
C ILE A 389 10.08 15.07 4.37
N LEU A 390 10.26 14.51 5.57
CA LEU A 390 9.16 14.32 6.54
C LEU A 390 8.83 15.63 7.28
N TYR A 391 9.83 16.51 7.52
CA TYR A 391 9.64 17.80 8.18
C TYR A 391 8.62 18.68 7.44
N GLN A 392 8.61 18.65 6.12
CA GLN A 392 7.66 19.41 5.31
C GLN A 392 6.28 18.74 5.16
N GLN A 393 6.04 17.64 5.87
CA GLN A 393 4.73 16.97 5.99
C GLN A 393 4.03 16.76 4.64
N GLY A 394 4.76 16.21 3.65
CA GLY A 394 4.25 15.92 2.31
C GLY A 394 4.20 17.11 1.36
N LYS A 395 4.55 18.32 1.80
CA LYS A 395 4.64 19.49 0.91
C LYS A 395 5.79 19.34 -0.08
N MET A 396 6.92 18.77 0.35
CA MET A 396 8.01 18.39 -0.54
C MET A 396 7.63 17.13 -1.30
N LYS A 397 7.54 17.24 -2.62
CA LYS A 397 7.29 16.10 -3.51
C LYS A 397 8.58 15.71 -4.22
N PRO A 398 8.73 14.45 -4.64
CA PRO A 398 9.85 14.07 -5.49
C PRO A 398 9.79 14.82 -6.82
N VAL A 399 10.98 15.14 -7.35
CA VAL A 399 11.19 15.80 -8.65
C VAL A 399 11.73 14.84 -9.69
N GLY A 400 11.94 13.60 -9.33
CA GLY A 400 12.35 12.52 -10.21
C GLY A 400 11.90 11.18 -9.64
N VAL A 401 11.34 10.34 -10.50
CA VAL A 401 10.95 8.97 -10.18
C VAL A 401 11.54 8.04 -11.22
N TRP A 402 12.31 7.07 -10.76
CA TRP A 402 12.82 5.99 -11.59
C TRP A 402 12.07 4.71 -11.28
N LYS A 403 11.62 4.05 -12.34
CA LYS A 403 10.97 2.76 -12.27
C LYS A 403 11.72 1.78 -13.16
N LYS A 404 12.22 0.68 -12.58
CA LYS A 404 13.01 -0.33 -13.31
C LYS A 404 14.14 0.28 -14.13
N GLY A 405 14.80 1.28 -13.57
CA GLY A 405 15.94 1.94 -14.19
C GLY A 405 15.62 2.99 -15.26
N GLU A 406 14.37 3.20 -15.59
CA GLU A 406 13.92 4.27 -16.49
C GLU A 406 13.30 5.43 -15.73
N LYS A 407 13.57 6.65 -16.19
CA LYS A 407 13.01 7.87 -15.59
C LYS A 407 11.59 8.10 -16.09
N GLU A 408 10.63 8.14 -15.17
CA GLU A 408 9.20 8.30 -15.45
C GLU A 408 8.70 9.74 -15.17
N VAL A 409 9.33 10.43 -14.23
CA VAL A 409 9.00 11.80 -13.83
C VAL A 409 10.25 12.68 -13.75
#